data_c9736ee9976afb55fb6e62a14e58588b
#
_entry.id   c9736ee9976afb55fb6e62a14e58588b
#
_cell.length_a   1.000
_cell.length_b   1.000
_cell.length_c   1.000
_cell.angle_alpha   90.00
_cell.angle_beta   90.00
_cell.angle_gamma   90.00
#
_symmetry.space_group_name_H-M   'P 1'
#
loop_
_entity.id
_entity.type
_entity.pdbx_description
1 polymer ?
#
loop_
_entity_poly.entity_id
_entity_poly.type
_entity_poly.pdbx_seq_one_letter_code
_entity_poly.pdbx_strand_id
1 'polypeptide(L)'
;MKKIITVVFLSVVLLAGFAFPVYGTSRDLKFNEAGQFKIVQFTDVHYVKGDPKSDGALECIREVLRFEKPDLVIFTGDVSCCAPALEGMRDVVSIVSQAGVPFYVCFGNHDREYDATNEQLYDMIRTLPSNLHPDRNGGPVPDIDLCVRNDDGSPAFVLYCIDSHSYKWDTDEYEWITGEQIDSYRTRSAHYTALNGGTPVPSLAFFHIPIPEYALAAGDQDADLVGTRMEKCYCPKHNSGFFSAMKECEDVRAVFVGHDHDNDYCVMWQGIMLAYGRFSGGGTTYGHLSNGARVILLNENGAMDTWVRLRDGRRLNPLRLDCAGTTGKFVQLD
;
A
#
# COMPACT_ATOMS: atom_id res chain seq x y z
N MET A 1 44.01 17.05 -57.03
CA MET A 1 43.32 15.94 -56.32
C MET A 1 43.42 16.21 -54.83
N LYS A 2 42.37 16.77 -54.19
CA LYS A 2 42.32 17.02 -52.74
C LYS A 2 41.68 15.79 -52.08
N LYS A 3 42.42 15.11 -51.19
CA LYS A 3 41.90 14.01 -50.37
C LYS A 3 41.09 14.62 -49.21
N ILE A 4 39.80 14.29 -49.18
CA ILE A 4 38.91 14.60 -48.04
C ILE A 4 39.09 13.47 -47.04
N ILE A 5 39.61 13.80 -45.84
CA ILE A 5 39.68 12.87 -44.70
C ILE A 5 38.38 13.06 -43.92
N THR A 6 37.49 12.07 -43.94
CA THR A 6 36.29 12.02 -43.11
C THR A 6 36.69 11.46 -41.75
N VAL A 7 36.66 12.32 -40.74
CA VAL A 7 36.83 11.93 -39.33
C VAL A 7 35.47 11.54 -38.81
N VAL A 8 35.27 10.25 -38.52
CA VAL A 8 34.08 9.73 -37.82
C VAL A 8 34.31 9.86 -36.33
N PHE A 9 33.59 10.77 -35.68
CA PHE A 9 33.53 10.84 -34.22
C PHE A 9 32.61 9.72 -33.71
N LEU A 10 33.18 8.70 -33.09
CA LEU A 10 32.45 7.68 -32.36
C LEU A 10 32.18 8.21 -30.96
N SER A 11 30.99 8.75 -30.73
CA SER A 11 30.55 9.15 -29.39
C SER A 11 30.20 7.90 -28.58
N VAL A 12 31.11 7.47 -27.72
CA VAL A 12 30.82 6.46 -26.70
C VAL A 12 30.01 7.16 -25.58
N VAL A 13 28.70 6.96 -25.58
CA VAL A 13 27.85 7.31 -24.45
C VAL A 13 28.10 6.29 -23.35
N LEU A 14 28.94 6.64 -22.38
CA LEU A 14 29.03 5.91 -21.12
C LEU A 14 27.72 6.13 -20.36
N LEU A 15 26.80 5.18 -20.46
CA LEU A 15 25.70 5.04 -19.52
C LEU A 15 26.31 4.62 -18.17
N ALA A 16 26.57 5.62 -17.32
CA ALA A 16 26.82 5.38 -15.91
C ALA A 16 25.52 4.81 -15.31
N GLY A 17 25.45 3.48 -15.21
CA GLY A 17 24.38 2.80 -14.52
C GLY A 17 24.43 3.19 -13.04
N PHE A 18 23.60 4.14 -12.64
CA PHE A 18 23.28 4.31 -11.23
C PHE A 18 22.49 3.06 -10.80
N ALA A 19 23.17 2.12 -10.16
CA ALA A 19 22.52 1.03 -9.46
C ALA A 19 21.84 1.62 -8.21
N PHE A 20 20.58 1.97 -8.34
CA PHE A 20 19.75 2.22 -7.17
C PHE A 20 19.57 0.89 -6.45
N PRO A 21 19.64 0.87 -5.11
CA PRO A 21 19.36 -0.34 -4.37
C PRO A 21 17.89 -0.72 -4.62
N VAL A 22 17.67 -1.77 -5.39
CA VAL A 22 16.37 -2.43 -5.44
C VAL A 22 16.23 -3.12 -4.10
N TYR A 23 15.40 -2.56 -3.21
CA TYR A 23 15.06 -3.16 -1.93
C TYR A 23 14.08 -4.31 -2.17
N GLY A 24 14.52 -5.33 -2.87
CA GLY A 24 13.78 -6.58 -3.02
C GLY A 24 13.94 -7.40 -1.75
N THR A 25 12.87 -7.70 -1.06
CA THR A 25 12.88 -8.66 0.04
C THR A 25 13.09 -10.06 -0.52
N SER A 26 13.86 -10.91 0.17
CA SER A 26 14.28 -12.24 -0.30
C SER A 26 13.17 -13.30 -0.35
N ARG A 27 11.91 -12.94 -0.15
CA ARG A 27 10.77 -13.86 -0.28
C ARG A 27 10.17 -13.75 -1.67
N ASP A 28 10.11 -14.90 -2.35
CA ASP A 28 9.40 -15.03 -3.61
C ASP A 28 7.89 -14.93 -3.38
N LEU A 29 7.30 -13.77 -3.67
CA LEU A 29 5.86 -13.62 -3.73
C LEU A 29 5.41 -14.13 -5.10
N LYS A 30 4.59 -15.18 -5.11
CA LYS A 30 4.12 -15.86 -6.33
C LYS A 30 2.66 -16.21 -6.23
N PHE A 31 2.02 -16.38 -7.37
CA PHE A 31 0.71 -16.99 -7.43
C PHE A 31 0.73 -18.43 -6.88
N ASN A 32 -0.36 -18.82 -6.26
CA ASN A 32 -0.59 -20.21 -5.85
C ASN A 32 -1.00 -21.08 -7.06
N GLU A 33 -1.20 -22.38 -6.87
CA GLU A 33 -1.60 -23.33 -7.91
C GLU A 33 -2.93 -22.96 -8.62
N ALA A 34 -3.76 -22.12 -8.00
CA ALA A 34 -4.99 -21.62 -8.61
C ALA A 34 -4.78 -20.32 -9.42
N GLY A 35 -3.53 -19.87 -9.61
CA GLY A 35 -3.19 -18.61 -10.27
C GLY A 35 -3.63 -17.38 -9.48
N GLN A 36 -3.63 -17.47 -8.14
CA GLN A 36 -4.12 -16.41 -7.25
C GLN A 36 -3.08 -16.01 -6.21
N PHE A 37 -3.08 -14.72 -5.85
CA PHE A 37 -2.31 -14.17 -4.74
C PHE A 37 -3.20 -13.23 -3.91
N LYS A 38 -3.38 -13.55 -2.63
CA LYS A 38 -4.33 -12.83 -1.76
C LYS A 38 -3.61 -11.94 -0.77
N ILE A 39 -3.98 -10.68 -0.76
CA ILE A 39 -3.50 -9.67 0.17
C ILE A 39 -4.64 -9.29 1.12
N VAL A 40 -4.32 -9.15 2.41
CA VAL A 40 -5.22 -8.52 3.39
C VAL A 40 -4.59 -7.21 3.84
N GLN A 41 -5.34 -6.12 3.71
CA GLN A 41 -4.98 -4.80 4.21
C GLN A 41 -5.71 -4.58 5.55
N PHE A 42 -4.93 -4.46 6.63
CA PHE A 42 -5.39 -3.90 7.90
C PHE A 42 -4.98 -2.44 7.99
N THR A 43 -5.81 -1.63 8.62
CA THR A 43 -5.55 -0.20 8.81
C THR A 43 -6.24 0.32 10.06
N ASP A 44 -5.71 1.38 10.65
CA ASP A 44 -6.36 2.09 11.74
C ASP A 44 -6.73 1.14 12.90
N VAL A 45 -5.76 0.34 13.32
CA VAL A 45 -5.91 -0.64 14.42
C VAL A 45 -6.02 0.09 15.76
N HIS A 46 -5.29 1.20 15.92
CA HIS A 46 -5.27 2.05 17.10
C HIS A 46 -5.16 1.27 18.41
N TYR A 47 -4.28 0.28 18.41
CA TYR A 47 -4.09 -0.57 19.57
C TYR A 47 -3.50 0.20 20.75
N VAL A 48 -4.13 0.09 21.90
CA VAL A 48 -3.64 0.62 23.18
C VAL A 48 -3.35 -0.55 24.09
N LYS A 49 -2.08 -0.77 24.43
CA LYS A 49 -1.64 -1.88 25.27
C LYS A 49 -2.27 -1.81 26.65
N GLY A 50 -2.92 -2.92 27.06
CA GLY A 50 -3.56 -3.04 28.37
C GLY A 50 -4.96 -2.38 28.46
N ASP A 51 -5.46 -1.78 27.41
CA ASP A 51 -6.85 -1.32 27.36
C ASP A 51 -7.76 -2.43 26.78
N PRO A 52 -8.74 -2.96 27.53
CA PRO A 52 -9.65 -3.98 27.03
C PRO A 52 -10.46 -3.58 25.80
N LYS A 53 -10.61 -2.27 25.54
CA LYS A 53 -11.24 -1.77 24.31
C LYS A 53 -10.46 -2.16 23.05
N SER A 54 -9.17 -2.43 23.18
CA SER A 54 -8.31 -2.90 22.09
C SER A 54 -8.52 -4.37 21.72
N ASP A 55 -9.13 -5.18 22.57
CA ASP A 55 -9.29 -6.62 22.36
C ASP A 55 -10.02 -6.92 21.04
N GLY A 56 -11.02 -6.08 20.72
CA GLY A 56 -11.76 -6.18 19.47
C GLY A 56 -10.91 -6.02 18.20
N ALA A 57 -9.82 -5.25 18.25
CA ALA A 57 -8.88 -5.09 17.15
C ALA A 57 -8.03 -6.35 16.96
N LEU A 58 -7.48 -6.90 18.05
CA LEU A 58 -6.69 -8.14 17.99
C LEU A 58 -7.53 -9.34 17.53
N GLU A 59 -8.79 -9.42 17.99
CA GLU A 59 -9.74 -10.41 17.51
C GLU A 59 -10.06 -10.23 16.01
N CYS A 60 -10.25 -8.98 15.55
CA CYS A 60 -10.48 -8.68 14.15
C CYS A 60 -9.37 -9.24 13.26
N ILE A 61 -8.11 -8.99 13.63
CA ILE A 61 -6.95 -9.50 12.88
C ILE A 61 -6.97 -11.05 12.86
N ARG A 62 -7.16 -11.71 14.00
CA ARG A 62 -7.18 -13.19 14.07
C ARG A 62 -8.31 -13.80 13.23
N GLU A 63 -9.53 -13.24 13.32
CA GLU A 63 -10.67 -13.76 12.59
C GLU A 63 -10.56 -13.54 11.08
N VAL A 64 -10.10 -12.36 10.64
CA VAL A 64 -9.87 -12.11 9.22
C VAL A 64 -8.79 -13.04 8.67
N LEU A 65 -7.67 -13.24 9.39
CA LEU A 65 -6.63 -14.19 8.98
C LEU A 65 -7.19 -15.62 8.87
N ARG A 66 -8.05 -16.03 9.81
CA ARG A 66 -8.69 -17.35 9.80
C ARG A 66 -9.62 -17.54 8.59
N PHE A 67 -10.41 -16.53 8.26
CA PHE A 67 -11.35 -16.58 7.12
C PHE A 67 -10.63 -16.50 5.79
N GLU A 68 -9.66 -15.59 5.65
CA GLU A 68 -9.08 -15.26 4.36
C GLU A 68 -7.83 -16.06 4.02
N LYS A 69 -7.03 -16.48 5.01
CA LYS A 69 -5.75 -17.20 4.80
C LYS A 69 -4.90 -16.50 3.73
N PRO A 70 -4.49 -15.24 3.94
CA PRO A 70 -3.80 -14.46 2.93
C PRO A 70 -2.37 -14.94 2.68
N ASP A 71 -1.86 -14.64 1.48
CA ASP A 71 -0.47 -14.85 1.11
C ASP A 71 0.42 -13.67 1.58
N LEU A 72 -0.19 -12.49 1.82
CA LEU A 72 0.47 -11.28 2.29
C LEU A 72 -0.48 -10.45 3.16
N VAL A 73 0.06 -9.83 4.19
CA VAL A 73 -0.62 -8.77 4.96
C VAL A 73 0.12 -7.45 4.78
N ILE A 74 -0.62 -6.38 4.48
CA ILE A 74 -0.11 -5.01 4.50
C ILE A 74 -0.90 -4.22 5.54
N PHE A 75 -0.20 -3.64 6.52
CA PHE A 75 -0.77 -2.63 7.40
C PHE A 75 -0.56 -1.26 6.75
N THR A 76 -1.63 -0.49 6.62
CA THR A 76 -1.58 0.88 6.09
C THR A 76 -1.76 1.91 7.18
N GLY A 77 -0.97 1.78 8.25
CA GLY A 77 -0.77 2.80 9.28
C GLY A 77 -1.73 2.75 10.46
N ASP A 78 -1.41 3.58 11.44
CA ASP A 78 -2.12 3.76 12.70
C ASP A 78 -2.34 2.43 13.43
N VAL A 79 -1.25 1.68 13.56
CA VAL A 79 -1.27 0.33 14.13
C VAL A 79 -1.31 0.39 15.66
N SER A 80 -0.47 1.24 16.28
CA SER A 80 -0.33 1.33 17.73
C SER A 80 -0.40 2.77 18.21
N CYS A 81 -1.26 3.04 19.18
CA CYS A 81 -1.49 4.37 19.76
C CYS A 81 -1.31 4.33 21.29
N CYS A 82 -0.11 3.95 21.78
CA CYS A 82 0.17 3.87 23.22
C CYS A 82 1.66 3.99 23.54
N ALA A 83 1.94 4.24 24.83
CA ALA A 83 3.24 3.98 25.43
C ALA A 83 3.11 2.73 26.35
N PRO A 84 4.06 1.75 26.26
CA PRO A 84 5.24 1.74 25.40
C PRO A 84 4.92 1.32 23.93
N ALA A 85 5.27 2.19 22.98
CA ALA A 85 4.88 2.05 21.57
C ALA A 85 5.48 0.80 20.91
N LEU A 86 6.75 0.47 21.21
CA LEU A 86 7.40 -0.74 20.70
C LEU A 86 6.67 -2.02 21.10
N GLU A 87 6.15 -2.08 22.32
CA GLU A 87 5.41 -3.24 22.79
C GLU A 87 4.01 -3.31 22.17
N GLY A 88 3.33 -2.16 22.07
CA GLY A 88 2.03 -2.08 21.43
C GLY A 88 2.07 -2.51 19.96
N MET A 89 3.01 -1.97 19.20
CA MET A 89 3.24 -2.39 17.81
C MET A 89 3.55 -3.89 17.72
N ARG A 90 4.44 -4.40 18.59
CA ARG A 90 4.81 -5.81 18.63
C ARG A 90 3.60 -6.72 18.91
N ASP A 91 2.74 -6.36 19.86
CA ASP A 91 1.55 -7.14 20.21
C ASP A 91 0.64 -7.35 18.99
N VAL A 92 0.44 -6.30 18.18
CA VAL A 92 -0.39 -6.36 16.96
C VAL A 92 0.28 -7.20 15.86
N VAL A 93 1.49 -6.82 15.43
CA VAL A 93 2.11 -7.44 14.24
C VAL A 93 2.58 -8.87 14.51
N SER A 94 2.80 -9.24 15.79
CA SER A 94 3.12 -10.62 16.16
C SER A 94 2.00 -11.60 15.85
N ILE A 95 0.74 -11.19 15.78
CA ILE A 95 -0.36 -12.07 15.39
C ILE A 95 -0.14 -12.58 13.96
N VAL A 96 0.20 -11.69 13.04
CA VAL A 96 0.48 -12.04 11.65
C VAL A 96 1.78 -12.83 11.52
N SER A 97 2.83 -12.38 12.23
CA SER A 97 4.14 -13.06 12.26
C SER A 97 4.03 -14.49 12.76
N GLN A 98 3.28 -14.75 13.85
CA GLN A 98 3.05 -16.09 14.42
C GLN A 98 2.19 -16.97 13.51
N ALA A 99 1.30 -16.39 12.72
CA ALA A 99 0.55 -17.11 11.69
C ALA A 99 1.44 -17.53 10.50
N GLY A 100 2.71 -17.08 10.45
CA GLY A 100 3.65 -17.38 9.38
C GLY A 100 3.38 -16.64 8.07
N VAL A 101 2.45 -15.68 8.08
CA VAL A 101 2.08 -14.88 6.90
C VAL A 101 3.13 -13.78 6.67
N PRO A 102 3.65 -13.63 5.46
CA PRO A 102 4.46 -12.47 5.08
C PRO A 102 3.72 -11.16 5.36
N PHE A 103 4.43 -10.12 5.86
CA PHE A 103 3.77 -8.84 6.13
C PHE A 103 4.71 -7.64 5.98
N TYR A 104 4.11 -6.49 5.67
CA TYR A 104 4.74 -5.17 5.67
C TYR A 104 3.87 -4.16 6.42
N VAL A 105 4.50 -3.14 7.01
CA VAL A 105 3.83 -2.02 7.71
C VAL A 105 4.24 -0.71 7.04
N CYS A 106 3.29 -0.02 6.43
CA CYS A 106 3.36 1.41 6.21
C CYS A 106 2.94 2.10 7.50
N PHE A 107 3.64 3.14 7.93
CA PHE A 107 3.27 3.87 9.14
C PHE A 107 2.17 4.91 8.85
N GLY A 108 1.36 5.19 9.87
CA GLY A 108 0.40 6.28 9.89
C GLY A 108 0.89 7.46 10.73
N ASN A 109 0.04 8.46 10.84
CA ASN A 109 0.39 9.68 11.58
C ASN A 109 0.44 9.47 13.09
N HIS A 110 -0.31 8.50 13.63
CA HIS A 110 -0.35 8.22 15.07
C HIS A 110 0.74 7.25 15.55
N ASP A 111 1.37 6.47 14.69
CA ASP A 111 2.36 5.45 15.12
C ASP A 111 3.58 6.06 15.84
N ARG A 112 3.95 7.31 15.52
CA ARG A 112 5.12 8.00 16.08
C ARG A 112 4.80 9.04 17.18
N GLU A 113 3.57 9.10 17.65
CA GLU A 113 3.12 10.13 18.61
C GLU A 113 3.56 9.85 20.04
N TYR A 114 4.05 8.65 20.33
CA TYR A 114 4.38 8.24 21.69
C TYR A 114 5.91 8.17 21.91
N ASP A 115 6.38 7.15 22.57
CA ASP A 115 7.75 7.01 23.05
C ASP A 115 8.69 6.27 22.08
N ALA A 116 8.30 6.14 20.81
CA ALA A 116 9.14 5.56 19.76
C ALA A 116 9.04 6.33 18.45
N THR A 117 10.15 6.40 17.69
CA THR A 117 10.17 6.91 16.33
C THR A 117 9.79 5.80 15.33
N ASN A 118 9.40 6.18 14.10
CA ASN A 118 9.13 5.21 13.03
C ASN A 118 10.33 4.30 12.77
N GLU A 119 11.57 4.81 12.86
CA GLU A 119 12.79 4.00 12.69
C GLU A 119 12.93 2.95 13.79
N GLN A 120 12.62 3.29 15.03
CA GLN A 120 12.67 2.35 16.16
C GLN A 120 11.58 1.27 16.02
N LEU A 121 10.37 1.65 15.62
CA LEU A 121 9.28 0.72 15.31
C LEU A 121 9.66 -0.21 14.16
N TYR A 122 10.20 0.35 13.08
CA TYR A 122 10.68 -0.39 11.91
C TYR A 122 11.74 -1.42 12.27
N ASP A 123 12.78 -1.00 13.02
CA ASP A 123 13.85 -1.91 13.45
C ASP A 123 13.32 -3.01 14.37
N MET A 124 12.36 -2.72 15.24
CA MET A 124 11.68 -3.73 16.04
C MET A 124 10.91 -4.74 15.17
N ILE A 125 10.13 -4.27 14.19
CA ILE A 125 9.36 -5.13 13.27
C ILE A 125 10.31 -6.07 12.52
N ARG A 126 11.47 -5.58 12.08
CA ARG A 126 12.49 -6.40 11.39
C ARG A 126 13.01 -7.58 12.22
N THR A 127 12.89 -7.55 13.53
CA THR A 127 13.26 -8.69 14.39
C THR A 127 12.28 -9.86 14.35
N LEU A 128 11.08 -9.65 13.79
CA LEU A 128 10.02 -10.65 13.78
C LEU A 128 10.13 -11.57 12.54
N PRO A 129 9.78 -12.86 12.67
CA PRO A 129 9.65 -13.74 11.51
C PRO A 129 8.63 -13.21 10.49
N SER A 130 8.79 -13.60 9.25
CA SER A 130 7.85 -13.28 8.16
C SER A 130 7.71 -11.79 7.79
N ASN A 131 8.42 -10.88 8.46
CA ASN A 131 8.45 -9.48 8.02
C ASN A 131 9.14 -9.32 6.65
N LEU A 132 8.71 -8.33 5.87
CA LEU A 132 9.27 -7.99 4.57
C LEU A 132 10.01 -6.64 4.56
N HIS A 133 10.43 -6.15 5.73
CA HIS A 133 11.12 -4.89 5.89
C HIS A 133 12.62 -5.06 5.55
N PRO A 134 13.15 -4.41 4.49
CA PRO A 134 14.56 -4.46 4.15
C PRO A 134 15.42 -3.76 5.21
N ASP A 135 16.75 -3.97 5.15
CA ASP A 135 17.67 -3.21 5.99
C ASP A 135 17.72 -1.75 5.53
N ARG A 136 17.44 -0.82 6.45
CA ARG A 136 17.54 0.62 6.18
C ARG A 136 18.96 1.17 6.35
N ASN A 137 19.93 0.33 6.77
CA ASN A 137 21.34 0.69 6.95
C ASN A 137 21.54 1.95 7.79
N GLY A 138 20.68 2.16 8.81
CA GLY A 138 20.70 3.33 9.67
C GLY A 138 20.10 4.62 9.05
N GLY A 139 19.59 4.55 7.82
CA GLY A 139 18.87 5.64 7.17
C GLY A 139 17.41 5.79 7.65
N PRO A 140 16.62 6.65 7.03
CA PRO A 140 15.19 6.78 7.30
C PRO A 140 14.43 5.50 6.93
N VAL A 141 13.15 5.42 7.32
CA VAL A 141 12.25 4.37 6.84
C VAL A 141 12.11 4.46 5.32
N PRO A 142 12.43 3.40 4.58
CA PRO A 142 12.37 3.45 3.11
C PRO A 142 10.97 3.21 2.58
N ASP A 143 10.62 3.87 1.50
CA ASP A 143 9.58 3.36 0.61
C ASP A 143 10.10 2.10 -0.08
N ILE A 144 9.23 1.10 -0.21
CA ILE A 144 9.60 -0.17 -0.85
C ILE A 144 8.65 -0.55 -1.96
N ASP A 145 9.09 -1.49 -2.79
CA ASP A 145 8.28 -2.23 -3.73
C ASP A 145 8.37 -3.73 -3.45
N LEU A 146 7.24 -4.42 -3.49
CA LEU A 146 7.11 -5.86 -3.43
C LEU A 146 6.63 -6.35 -4.80
N CYS A 147 7.25 -7.39 -5.34
CA CYS A 147 6.89 -7.89 -6.66
C CYS A 147 6.29 -9.29 -6.55
N VAL A 148 5.02 -9.43 -6.98
CA VAL A 148 4.38 -10.72 -7.21
C VAL A 148 4.79 -11.18 -8.61
N ARG A 149 5.31 -12.41 -8.72
CA ARG A 149 5.90 -12.95 -9.94
C ARG A 149 5.07 -14.09 -10.53
N ASN A 150 5.17 -14.21 -11.83
CA ASN A 150 4.73 -15.40 -12.57
C ASN A 150 5.69 -16.58 -12.30
N ASP A 151 5.31 -17.79 -12.70
CA ASP A 151 6.13 -19.00 -12.52
C ASP A 151 7.48 -18.91 -13.24
N ASP A 152 7.56 -18.18 -14.35
CA ASP A 152 8.81 -17.95 -15.09
C ASP A 152 9.73 -16.89 -14.45
N GLY A 153 9.29 -16.29 -13.33
CA GLY A 153 10.01 -15.28 -12.60
C GLY A 153 9.79 -13.85 -13.11
N SER A 154 9.04 -13.65 -14.19
CA SER A 154 8.68 -12.31 -14.68
C SER A 154 7.77 -11.58 -13.69
N PRO A 155 7.81 -10.22 -13.62
CA PRO A 155 6.93 -9.46 -12.76
C PRO A 155 5.48 -9.54 -13.26
N ALA A 156 4.54 -9.84 -12.37
CA ALA A 156 3.12 -9.87 -12.65
C ALA A 156 2.37 -8.68 -12.05
N PHE A 157 2.67 -8.36 -10.78
CA PHE A 157 2.16 -7.17 -10.09
C PHE A 157 3.27 -6.54 -9.23
N VAL A 158 3.28 -5.22 -9.15
CA VAL A 158 4.14 -4.48 -8.22
C VAL A 158 3.29 -3.80 -7.15
N LEU A 159 3.69 -3.91 -5.90
CA LEU A 159 3.02 -3.34 -4.74
C LEU A 159 3.94 -2.27 -4.14
N TYR A 160 3.64 -0.99 -4.39
CA TYR A 160 4.39 0.13 -3.83
C TYR A 160 3.87 0.43 -2.43
N CYS A 161 4.73 0.31 -1.43
CA CYS A 161 4.46 0.68 -0.05
C CYS A 161 5.19 1.99 0.24
N ILE A 162 4.45 3.06 0.47
CA ILE A 162 4.96 4.43 0.51
C ILE A 162 4.64 5.06 1.87
N ASP A 163 5.57 5.80 2.44
CA ASP A 163 5.33 6.61 3.63
C ASP A 163 4.59 7.90 3.23
N SER A 164 3.35 8.07 3.69
CA SER A 164 2.57 9.29 3.49
C SER A 164 2.84 10.36 4.55
N HIS A 165 3.81 10.10 5.41
CA HIS A 165 4.21 10.96 6.53
C HIS A 165 3.12 11.14 7.60
N SER A 166 3.11 12.30 8.27
CA SER A 166 2.26 12.57 9.42
C SER A 166 1.76 14.02 9.38
N TYR A 167 1.65 14.65 10.55
CA TYR A 167 1.32 16.05 10.67
C TYR A 167 2.51 16.93 10.26
N LYS A 168 2.22 18.00 9.57
CA LYS A 168 3.17 19.07 9.33
C LYS A 168 3.52 19.72 10.66
N TRP A 169 4.82 19.99 10.86
CA TRP A 169 5.32 20.54 12.11
C TRP A 169 4.49 21.75 12.60
N ASP A 170 4.07 21.69 13.88
CA ASP A 170 3.35 22.76 14.58
C ASP A 170 2.01 23.19 13.94
N THR A 171 1.36 22.28 13.22
CA THR A 171 0.04 22.50 12.62
C THR A 171 -0.84 21.27 12.69
N ASP A 172 -2.16 21.42 12.47
CA ASP A 172 -3.09 20.32 12.24
C ASP A 172 -3.17 19.91 10.76
N GLU A 173 -2.22 20.37 9.92
CA GLU A 173 -2.15 20.02 8.51
C GLU A 173 -1.29 18.77 8.32
N TYR A 174 -1.65 17.93 7.36
CA TYR A 174 -0.86 16.76 7.00
C TYR A 174 0.30 17.11 6.08
N GLU A 175 1.40 16.40 6.23
CA GLU A 175 2.46 16.30 5.24
C GLU A 175 1.95 15.53 4.02
N TRP A 176 2.78 15.37 3.01
CA TRP A 176 2.41 14.78 1.72
C TRP A 176 3.55 13.92 1.18
N ILE A 177 3.24 13.01 0.27
CA ILE A 177 4.26 12.25 -0.49
C ILE A 177 5.12 13.25 -1.26
N THR A 178 6.42 13.28 -0.95
CA THR A 178 7.36 14.31 -1.42
C THR A 178 7.75 14.14 -2.89
N GLY A 179 8.34 15.19 -3.48
CA GLY A 179 8.90 15.11 -4.84
C GLY A 179 9.98 14.04 -4.98
N GLU A 180 10.82 13.85 -3.95
CA GLU A 180 11.86 12.81 -3.95
C GLU A 180 11.27 11.39 -3.96
N GLN A 181 10.20 11.17 -3.21
CA GLN A 181 9.47 9.89 -3.22
C GLN A 181 8.80 9.65 -4.58
N ILE A 182 8.23 10.68 -5.18
CA ILE A 182 7.63 10.62 -6.52
C ILE A 182 8.68 10.28 -7.58
N ASP A 183 9.87 10.88 -7.54
CA ASP A 183 10.95 10.57 -8.46
C ASP A 183 11.51 9.15 -8.25
N SER A 184 11.57 8.70 -7.00
CA SER A 184 11.91 7.33 -6.66
C SER A 184 10.87 6.34 -7.21
N TYR A 185 9.57 6.63 -7.06
CA TYR A 185 8.50 5.84 -7.65
C TYR A 185 8.63 5.75 -9.17
N ARG A 186 8.82 6.88 -9.89
CA ARG A 186 9.01 6.88 -11.35
C ARG A 186 10.19 6.00 -11.77
N THR A 187 11.28 6.05 -11.02
CA THR A 187 12.47 5.23 -11.28
C THR A 187 12.17 3.74 -11.16
N ARG A 188 11.45 3.34 -10.11
CA ARG A 188 11.04 1.94 -9.88
C ARG A 188 10.06 1.47 -10.94
N SER A 189 9.07 2.27 -11.28
CA SER A 189 8.10 1.98 -12.34
C SER A 189 8.80 1.75 -13.68
N ALA A 190 9.73 2.63 -14.06
CA ALA A 190 10.53 2.49 -15.27
C ALA A 190 11.40 1.21 -15.26
N HIS A 191 11.95 0.83 -14.11
CA HIS A 191 12.70 -0.41 -13.95
C HIS A 191 11.83 -1.65 -14.23
N TYR A 192 10.63 -1.74 -13.62
CA TYR A 192 9.72 -2.86 -13.86
C TYR A 192 9.18 -2.88 -15.29
N THR A 193 8.91 -1.71 -15.86
CA THR A 193 8.54 -1.58 -17.28
C THR A 193 9.62 -2.13 -18.20
N ALA A 194 10.89 -1.82 -17.92
CA ALA A 194 12.02 -2.36 -18.69
C ALA A 194 12.15 -3.90 -18.54
N LEU A 195 11.97 -4.44 -17.33
CA LEU A 195 11.96 -5.88 -17.09
C LEU A 195 10.80 -6.59 -17.81
N ASN A 196 9.70 -5.90 -18.07
CA ASN A 196 8.53 -6.40 -18.78
C ASN A 196 8.51 -6.01 -20.27
N GLY A 197 9.67 -5.89 -20.89
CA GLY A 197 9.80 -5.65 -22.32
C GLY A 197 9.25 -4.30 -22.81
N GLY A 198 9.21 -3.29 -21.94
CA GLY A 198 8.74 -1.94 -22.25
C GLY A 198 7.25 -1.71 -21.99
N THR A 199 6.55 -2.71 -21.46
CA THR A 199 5.12 -2.59 -21.06
C THR A 199 5.03 -2.35 -19.55
N PRO A 200 4.29 -1.33 -19.07
CA PRO A 200 4.07 -1.13 -17.64
C PRO A 200 3.50 -2.37 -16.95
N VAL A 201 4.07 -2.75 -15.81
CA VAL A 201 3.57 -3.85 -15.00
C VAL A 201 2.39 -3.35 -14.16
N PRO A 202 1.21 -4.00 -14.17
CA PRO A 202 0.10 -3.63 -13.31
C PRO A 202 0.56 -3.50 -11.85
N SER A 203 0.23 -2.38 -11.21
CA SER A 203 0.76 -2.05 -9.89
C SER A 203 -0.34 -1.56 -8.94
N LEU A 204 -0.11 -1.72 -7.65
CA LEU A 204 -0.96 -1.21 -6.57
C LEU A 204 -0.11 -0.33 -5.66
N ALA A 205 -0.67 0.77 -5.14
CA ALA A 205 0.01 1.61 -4.16
C ALA A 205 -0.69 1.53 -2.80
N PHE A 206 0.09 1.46 -1.73
CA PHE A 206 -0.37 1.36 -0.34
C PHE A 206 0.30 2.44 0.48
N PHE A 207 -0.49 3.24 1.17
CA PHE A 207 -0.03 4.25 2.12
C PHE A 207 -1.16 4.61 3.10
N HIS A 208 -0.90 5.45 4.08
CA HIS A 208 -1.89 5.73 5.13
C HIS A 208 -2.80 6.91 4.77
N ILE A 209 -2.24 8.13 4.70
CA ILE A 209 -3.02 9.36 4.51
C ILE A 209 -3.42 9.50 3.03
N PRO A 210 -4.72 9.64 2.71
CA PRO A 210 -5.18 9.73 1.32
C PRO A 210 -4.61 10.97 0.61
N ILE A 211 -4.40 10.85 -0.71
CA ILE A 211 -4.06 12.00 -1.57
C ILE A 211 -5.31 12.83 -1.90
N PRO A 212 -5.16 14.11 -2.29
CA PRO A 212 -6.30 15.01 -2.54
C PRO A 212 -7.31 14.51 -3.57
N GLU A 213 -6.92 13.61 -4.47
CA GLU A 213 -7.79 13.02 -5.48
C GLU A 213 -8.91 12.17 -4.87
N TYR A 214 -8.75 11.62 -3.67
CA TYR A 214 -9.85 10.94 -2.96
C TYR A 214 -11.01 11.89 -2.67
N ALA A 215 -10.71 13.12 -2.23
CA ALA A 215 -11.74 14.15 -2.00
C ALA A 215 -12.41 14.58 -3.31
N LEU A 216 -11.64 14.72 -4.39
CA LEU A 216 -12.15 15.09 -5.72
C LEU A 216 -13.07 14.00 -6.27
N ALA A 217 -12.61 12.75 -6.28
CA ALA A 217 -13.36 11.61 -6.80
C ALA A 217 -14.66 11.36 -6.02
N ALA A 218 -14.59 11.40 -4.69
CA ALA A 218 -15.78 11.22 -3.85
C ALA A 218 -16.75 12.41 -3.90
N GLY A 219 -16.28 13.59 -4.34
CA GLY A 219 -17.11 14.78 -4.55
C GLY A 219 -17.81 14.81 -5.92
N ASP A 220 -17.35 14.02 -6.88
CA ASP A 220 -17.95 13.93 -8.20
C ASP A 220 -19.23 13.09 -8.15
N GLN A 221 -20.34 13.68 -8.60
CA GLN A 221 -21.67 13.03 -8.60
C GLN A 221 -21.80 11.92 -9.66
N ASP A 222 -20.96 11.97 -10.67
CA ASP A 222 -20.93 11.00 -11.78
C ASP A 222 -19.94 9.85 -11.52
N ALA A 223 -19.17 9.89 -10.42
CA ALA A 223 -18.21 8.86 -10.09
C ALA A 223 -18.89 7.59 -9.55
N ASP A 224 -18.52 6.44 -10.11
CA ASP A 224 -18.93 5.13 -9.59
C ASP A 224 -18.26 4.90 -8.23
N LEU A 225 -19.04 5.04 -7.14
CA LEU A 225 -18.60 4.81 -5.77
C LEU A 225 -19.34 3.61 -5.20
N VAL A 226 -18.60 2.63 -4.68
CA VAL A 226 -19.12 1.44 -4.00
C VAL A 226 -18.52 1.29 -2.63
N GLY A 227 -19.36 1.13 -1.62
CA GLY A 227 -18.96 1.06 -0.21
C GLY A 227 -19.56 2.20 0.61
N THR A 228 -18.98 2.44 1.78
CA THR A 228 -19.46 3.43 2.74
C THR A 228 -18.59 4.67 2.73
N ARG A 229 -19.24 5.84 2.66
CA ARG A 229 -18.63 7.15 2.87
C ARG A 229 -19.44 7.87 3.95
N MET A 230 -18.92 7.94 5.16
CA MET A 230 -19.58 8.58 6.29
C MET A 230 -18.84 9.82 6.80
N GLU A 231 -17.60 10.00 6.35
CA GLU A 231 -16.83 11.19 6.68
C GLU A 231 -16.15 11.78 5.45
N LYS A 232 -15.69 13.03 5.57
CA LYS A 232 -14.91 13.67 4.52
C LYS A 232 -13.52 13.05 4.44
N CYS A 233 -12.88 13.14 3.28
CA CYS A 233 -11.48 12.80 3.13
C CYS A 233 -10.60 13.83 3.84
N TYR A 234 -9.81 13.39 4.81
CA TYR A 234 -8.82 14.20 5.52
C TYR A 234 -7.44 14.01 4.87
N CYS A 235 -7.23 14.71 3.77
CA CYS A 235 -6.00 14.66 2.99
C CYS A 235 -5.16 15.94 3.17
N PRO A 236 -3.87 15.93 2.76
CA PRO A 236 -3.05 17.13 2.69
C PRO A 236 -3.72 18.23 1.86
N LYS A 237 -3.58 19.50 2.28
CA LYS A 237 -4.00 20.65 1.45
C LYS A 237 -3.12 20.83 0.23
N HIS A 238 -1.86 20.39 0.33
CA HIS A 238 -0.90 20.42 -0.77
C HIS A 238 -1.04 19.17 -1.63
N ASN A 239 -1.31 19.35 -2.92
CA ASN A 239 -1.24 18.25 -3.89
C ASN A 239 0.18 18.20 -4.48
N SER A 240 0.94 17.17 -4.15
CA SER A 240 2.33 17.01 -4.61
C SER A 240 2.45 16.52 -6.05
N GLY A 241 1.33 16.12 -6.68
CA GLY A 241 1.33 15.59 -8.04
C GLY A 241 1.60 14.08 -8.13
N PHE A 242 1.52 13.34 -7.02
CA PHE A 242 1.74 11.88 -7.04
C PHE A 242 0.73 11.15 -7.93
N PHE A 243 -0.55 11.57 -7.93
CA PHE A 243 -1.54 11.01 -8.84
C PHE A 243 -1.17 11.22 -10.31
N SER A 244 -0.68 12.42 -10.67
CA SER A 244 -0.22 12.71 -12.03
C SER A 244 0.96 11.82 -12.43
N ALA A 245 1.90 11.56 -11.50
CA ALA A 245 3.01 10.66 -11.74
C ALA A 245 2.53 9.21 -12.02
N MET A 246 1.54 8.71 -11.26
CA MET A 246 0.93 7.41 -11.53
C MET A 246 0.26 7.35 -12.90
N LYS A 247 -0.39 8.43 -13.33
CA LYS A 247 -0.98 8.54 -14.67
C LYS A 247 0.06 8.55 -15.78
N GLU A 248 1.21 9.22 -15.57
CA GLU A 248 2.31 9.27 -16.52
C GLU A 248 3.01 7.92 -16.68
N CYS A 249 3.19 7.18 -15.58
CA CYS A 249 3.82 5.85 -15.60
C CYS A 249 2.90 4.74 -16.11
N GLU A 250 1.60 4.94 -16.10
CA GLU A 250 0.59 4.01 -16.62
C GLU A 250 0.64 2.60 -15.99
N ASP A 251 1.22 2.46 -14.78
CA ASP A 251 1.36 1.16 -14.10
C ASP A 251 0.35 0.98 -12.97
N VAL A 252 0.09 2.01 -12.15
CA VAL A 252 -0.81 1.90 -10.99
C VAL A 252 -2.26 1.78 -11.43
N ARG A 253 -2.91 0.71 -10.98
CA ARG A 253 -4.33 0.41 -11.24
C ARG A 253 -5.23 0.74 -10.07
N ALA A 254 -4.70 0.64 -8.85
CA ALA A 254 -5.44 0.96 -7.63
C ALA A 254 -4.53 1.51 -6.55
N VAL A 255 -5.10 2.34 -5.69
CA VAL A 255 -4.48 2.91 -4.50
C VAL A 255 -5.29 2.50 -3.28
N PHE A 256 -4.63 2.06 -2.23
CA PHE A 256 -5.24 1.61 -0.97
C PHE A 256 -4.71 2.43 0.20
N VAL A 257 -5.61 3.06 0.95
CA VAL A 257 -5.30 3.95 2.08
C VAL A 257 -6.06 3.56 3.35
N GLY A 258 -5.73 4.20 4.47
CA GLY A 258 -6.46 4.16 5.74
C GLY A 258 -6.94 5.54 6.15
N HIS A 259 -6.70 5.91 7.42
CA HIS A 259 -6.83 7.23 8.00
C HIS A 259 -8.25 7.68 8.35
N ASP A 260 -9.19 7.56 7.43
CA ASP A 260 -10.58 7.99 7.62
C ASP A 260 -11.44 6.77 7.99
N HIS A 261 -11.69 6.56 9.31
CA HIS A 261 -12.20 5.29 9.86
C HIS A 261 -13.62 4.93 9.42
N ASP A 262 -14.42 5.94 9.09
CA ASP A 262 -15.81 5.77 8.68
C ASP A 262 -15.99 5.73 7.15
N ASN A 263 -14.88 5.53 6.43
CA ASN A 263 -14.86 5.29 4.99
C ASN A 263 -14.34 3.88 4.68
N ASP A 264 -14.99 3.18 3.76
CA ASP A 264 -14.51 1.92 3.18
C ASP A 264 -14.81 1.81 1.68
N TYR A 265 -15.07 2.94 1.03
CA TYR A 265 -15.46 2.95 -0.36
C TYR A 265 -14.29 2.70 -1.33
N CYS A 266 -14.66 2.23 -2.52
CA CYS A 266 -13.85 2.28 -3.73
C CYS A 266 -14.51 3.24 -4.71
N VAL A 267 -13.72 4.08 -5.39
CA VAL A 267 -14.20 5.00 -6.42
C VAL A 267 -13.23 5.02 -7.59
N MET A 268 -13.74 5.06 -8.81
CA MET A 268 -12.88 5.24 -9.99
C MET A 268 -12.60 6.71 -10.23
N TRP A 269 -11.33 7.04 -10.40
CA TRP A 269 -10.89 8.38 -10.76
C TRP A 269 -9.87 8.34 -11.90
N GLN A 270 -10.23 8.88 -13.04
CA GLN A 270 -9.37 8.95 -14.23
C GLN A 270 -8.65 7.63 -14.57
N GLY A 271 -9.32 6.50 -14.36
CA GLY A 271 -8.81 5.17 -14.70
C GLY A 271 -7.98 4.48 -13.60
N ILE A 272 -7.84 5.09 -12.42
CA ILE A 272 -7.24 4.48 -11.22
C ILE A 272 -8.34 4.30 -10.17
N MET A 273 -8.43 3.13 -9.56
CA MET A 273 -9.32 2.90 -8.42
C MET A 273 -8.71 3.46 -7.15
N LEU A 274 -9.42 4.35 -6.47
CA LEU A 274 -9.08 4.87 -5.15
C LEU A 274 -9.91 4.14 -4.10
N ALA A 275 -9.28 3.41 -3.19
CA ALA A 275 -9.93 2.54 -2.23
C ALA A 275 -9.46 2.84 -0.80
N TYR A 276 -10.41 2.97 0.12
CA TYR A 276 -10.12 2.93 1.54
C TYR A 276 -10.03 1.48 2.03
N GLY A 277 -9.15 1.23 2.98
CA GLY A 277 -9.19 0.07 3.84
C GLY A 277 -10.47 0.04 4.68
N ARG A 278 -10.69 -1.03 5.41
CA ARG A 278 -11.73 -1.09 6.43
C ARG A 278 -11.07 -0.93 7.78
N PHE A 279 -11.56 0.02 8.59
CA PHE A 279 -11.18 0.18 9.99
C PHE A 279 -11.04 -1.18 10.69
N SER A 280 -9.86 -1.46 11.23
CA SER A 280 -9.54 -2.74 11.88
C SER A 280 -9.52 -2.63 13.41
N GLY A 281 -9.75 -1.43 13.93
CA GLY A 281 -9.60 -1.08 15.33
C GLY A 281 -10.66 -1.67 16.26
N GLY A 282 -10.43 -1.45 17.55
CA GLY A 282 -11.36 -1.74 18.63
C GLY A 282 -12.17 -0.52 19.03
N GLY A 283 -12.32 -0.29 20.34
CA GLY A 283 -13.04 0.86 20.90
C GLY A 283 -12.15 1.94 21.47
N THR A 284 -10.89 2.04 21.06
CA THR A 284 -9.86 2.97 21.56
C THR A 284 -9.83 4.29 20.80
N THR A 285 -10.51 4.35 19.66
CA THR A 285 -10.67 5.55 18.85
C THR A 285 -12.10 5.60 18.29
N TYR A 286 -12.42 6.67 17.54
CA TYR A 286 -13.71 6.77 16.88
C TYR A 286 -13.83 5.73 15.75
N GLY A 287 -15.05 5.38 15.39
CA GLY A 287 -15.42 4.51 14.29
C GLY A 287 -16.86 4.02 14.48
N HIS A 288 -17.69 4.23 13.48
CA HIS A 288 -19.10 3.81 13.48
C HIS A 288 -19.31 2.53 12.69
N LEU A 289 -18.33 2.16 11.86
CA LEU A 289 -18.37 0.97 11.04
C LEU A 289 -17.88 -0.26 11.85
N SER A 290 -18.52 -1.42 11.65
CA SER A 290 -18.03 -2.69 12.20
C SER A 290 -16.61 -2.96 11.68
N ASN A 291 -15.70 -3.35 12.55
CA ASN A 291 -14.31 -3.59 12.18
C ASN A 291 -14.13 -4.80 11.24
N GLY A 292 -13.08 -4.74 10.46
CA GLY A 292 -12.77 -5.72 9.43
C GLY A 292 -11.43 -5.42 8.74
N ALA A 293 -11.31 -5.87 7.51
CA ALA A 293 -10.15 -5.59 6.66
C ALA A 293 -10.59 -5.54 5.20
N ARG A 294 -9.80 -4.87 4.35
CA ARG A 294 -9.94 -5.01 2.92
C ARG A 294 -9.14 -6.19 2.42
N VAL A 295 -9.73 -6.96 1.56
CA VAL A 295 -9.11 -8.11 0.90
C VAL A 295 -8.91 -7.79 -0.56
N ILE A 296 -7.74 -8.14 -1.10
CA ILE A 296 -7.35 -7.91 -2.48
C ILE A 296 -6.87 -9.26 -3.01
N LEU A 297 -7.49 -9.75 -4.07
CA LEU A 297 -7.13 -11.00 -4.73
C LEU A 297 -6.62 -10.70 -6.12
N LEU A 298 -5.33 -10.86 -6.32
CA LEU A 298 -4.70 -10.77 -7.63
C LEU A 298 -4.86 -12.10 -8.36
N ASN A 299 -5.19 -12.03 -9.63
CA ASN A 299 -5.30 -13.19 -10.49
C ASN A 299 -4.23 -13.11 -11.60
N GLU A 300 -3.63 -14.24 -11.94
CA GLU A 300 -2.58 -14.35 -12.95
C GLU A 300 -3.00 -13.83 -14.33
N ASN A 301 -4.30 -13.83 -14.61
CA ASN A 301 -4.86 -13.25 -15.83
C ASN A 301 -4.91 -11.72 -15.85
N GLY A 302 -4.37 -11.05 -14.83
CA GLY A 302 -4.35 -9.60 -14.70
C GLY A 302 -5.63 -8.99 -14.12
N ALA A 303 -6.59 -9.78 -13.64
CA ALA A 303 -7.74 -9.26 -12.90
C ALA A 303 -7.41 -9.11 -11.40
N MET A 304 -8.03 -8.12 -10.76
CA MET A 304 -7.98 -7.93 -9.31
C MET A 304 -9.40 -7.92 -8.77
N ASP A 305 -9.68 -8.79 -7.79
CA ASP A 305 -10.91 -8.72 -7.01
C ASP A 305 -10.64 -8.06 -5.67
N THR A 306 -11.59 -7.30 -5.13
CA THR A 306 -11.49 -6.73 -3.79
C THR A 306 -12.83 -6.74 -3.07
N TRP A 307 -12.80 -6.89 -1.75
CA TRP A 307 -13.96 -6.84 -0.88
C TRP A 307 -13.57 -6.45 0.55
N VAL A 308 -14.55 -6.11 1.35
CA VAL A 308 -14.37 -5.97 2.80
C VAL A 308 -14.74 -7.28 3.48
N ARG A 309 -13.86 -7.80 4.35
CA ARG A 309 -14.14 -8.90 5.28
C ARG A 309 -14.32 -8.34 6.68
N LEU A 310 -15.52 -8.48 7.23
CA LEU A 310 -15.77 -8.11 8.63
C LEU A 310 -15.27 -9.18 9.59
N ARG A 311 -15.00 -8.79 10.84
CA ARG A 311 -14.62 -9.71 11.92
C ARG A 311 -15.61 -10.86 12.12
N ASP A 312 -16.90 -10.62 11.90
CA ASP A 312 -17.95 -11.65 12.02
C ASP A 312 -18.06 -12.59 10.81
N GLY A 313 -17.18 -12.44 9.83
CA GLY A 313 -17.10 -13.29 8.64
C GLY A 313 -17.92 -12.79 7.45
N ARG A 314 -18.72 -11.74 7.57
CA ARG A 314 -19.46 -11.19 6.41
C ARG A 314 -18.50 -10.61 5.37
N ARG A 315 -18.84 -10.79 4.10
CA ARG A 315 -18.17 -10.20 2.95
C ARG A 315 -19.04 -9.09 2.39
N LEU A 316 -18.48 -7.90 2.20
CA LEU A 316 -19.22 -6.74 1.71
C LEU A 316 -18.55 -6.18 0.45
N ASN A 317 -19.37 -5.61 -0.44
CA ASN A 317 -18.97 -4.81 -1.60
C ASN A 317 -17.88 -5.48 -2.46
N PRO A 318 -18.09 -6.73 -2.95
CA PRO A 318 -17.11 -7.37 -3.80
C PRO A 318 -17.10 -6.71 -5.19
N LEU A 319 -15.89 -6.37 -5.65
CA LEU A 319 -15.63 -5.70 -6.93
C LEU A 319 -14.56 -6.46 -7.71
N ARG A 320 -14.61 -6.37 -9.03
CA ARG A 320 -13.55 -6.81 -9.95
C ARG A 320 -13.05 -5.64 -10.79
N LEU A 321 -11.75 -5.46 -10.85
CA LEU A 321 -11.03 -4.53 -11.71
C LEU A 321 -10.18 -5.31 -12.71
N ASP A 322 -10.28 -4.98 -13.99
CA ASP A 322 -9.33 -5.44 -15.00
C ASP A 322 -8.06 -4.58 -14.94
N CYS A 323 -6.97 -5.16 -14.41
CA CYS A 323 -5.69 -4.48 -14.29
C CYS A 323 -4.82 -4.66 -15.54
N ALA A 324 -5.12 -5.62 -16.42
CA ALA A 324 -4.42 -5.79 -17.70
C ALA A 324 -4.84 -4.75 -18.73
N GLY A 325 -6.10 -4.30 -18.65
CA GLY A 325 -6.66 -3.27 -19.53
C GLY A 325 -6.42 -1.85 -19.01
N THR A 326 -6.61 -0.88 -19.92
CA THR A 326 -6.53 0.56 -19.60
C THR A 326 -7.90 1.19 -19.30
N THR A 327 -8.97 0.41 -19.31
CA THR A 327 -10.36 0.93 -19.27
C THR A 327 -10.78 1.50 -17.91
N GLY A 328 -10.03 1.20 -16.84
CA GLY A 328 -10.22 1.79 -15.52
C GLY A 328 -11.67 1.76 -15.02
N LYS A 329 -12.35 0.63 -15.15
CA LYS A 329 -13.69 0.40 -14.60
C LYS A 329 -13.68 -0.84 -13.74
N PHE A 330 -14.41 -0.80 -12.64
CA PHE A 330 -14.70 -2.00 -11.87
C PHE A 330 -16.12 -2.48 -12.12
N VAL A 331 -16.36 -3.76 -11.87
CA VAL A 331 -17.68 -4.39 -11.92
C VAL A 331 -17.98 -4.91 -10.52
N GLN A 332 -19.18 -4.62 -10.02
CA GLN A 332 -19.66 -5.20 -8.77
C GLN A 332 -19.94 -6.69 -8.99
N LEU A 333 -19.46 -7.51 -8.07
CA LEU A 333 -19.70 -8.96 -8.07
C LEU A 333 -20.90 -9.30 -7.19
N ASP A 334 -21.57 -10.41 -7.46
CA ASP A 334 -22.69 -10.93 -6.66
C ASP A 334 -22.25 -11.49 -5.29
#